data_d0ca6a0a89efca3ad8d0b5967cc6510a
#
_entry.id   d0ca6a0a89efca3ad8d0b5967cc6510a
#
_cell.length_a   1.000
_cell.length_b   1.000
_cell.length_c   1.000
_cell.angle_alpha   90.00
_cell.angle_beta   90.00
_cell.angle_gamma   90.00
#
_symmetry.space_group_name_H-M   'P 1'
#
loop_
_entity.id
_entity.type
_entity.pdbx_description
1 polymer ?
#
loop_
_entity_poly.entity_id
_entity_poly.type
_entity_poly.pdbx_seq_one_letter_code
_entity_poly.pdbx_strand_id
1 'polypeptide(L)'
;MGVAPVSEPKLDHLIRRGVENGSITATMKLHEAVAQTDIALVTVGTPSARAGRVNTTAVERVVRGIGEVLAGSDRPYTVVVRSTLLPGVLEERLAPILDDACGYRLGANVRLCNNPAFLRKATAVSDYDRPPFIIVGADHEEAAKDVLALYERIAAERIVTDTRTAALIKYTSNAFHAVKVAFANEIGTLAQSLGTDGQRVMEIVCRDKQLNISKAYLKPGFAFGGSYLPKDLRAINRVAQEREISSPLLASVLPSNEAHLERAVALVEDQGCREIGLVGLSFKPGTDDLRDSPMARLAEILHGRGYQLRIFDPCVRVSGLVGSNLSYVDQHLPHLSALMVDSAEKLLEHAQLLILGSDAFDRSDLQTTFPGPVIDLRHDLVAAIVEGVASR
;
A
#
# COMPACT_ATOMS: atom_id res chain seq x y z
N MET A 1 18.60 -20.03 1.04
CA MET A 1 17.41 -20.00 1.89
C MET A 1 16.23 -19.42 1.10
N GLY A 2 15.44 -20.06 0.36
CA GLY A 2 14.38 -19.55 -0.52
C GLY A 2 13.09 -19.12 0.22
N VAL A 3 13.19 -18.21 1.18
CA VAL A 3 12.05 -17.67 1.93
C VAL A 3 11.79 -16.23 1.52
N ALA A 4 10.52 -15.89 1.23
CA ALA A 4 10.15 -14.53 0.88
C ALA A 4 10.30 -13.59 2.10
N PRO A 5 10.82 -12.37 1.90
CA PRO A 5 10.97 -11.38 2.98
C PRO A 5 9.63 -10.70 3.34
N VAL A 6 8.57 -10.96 2.59
CA VAL A 6 7.23 -10.39 2.76
C VAL A 6 6.17 -11.47 2.57
N SER A 7 5.05 -11.36 3.28
CA SER A 7 3.90 -12.24 3.08
C SER A 7 3.16 -11.85 1.79
N GLU A 8 3.25 -12.72 0.79
CA GLU A 8 2.56 -12.54 -0.50
C GLU A 8 2.17 -13.91 -1.06
N PRO A 9 0.91 -14.14 -1.44
CA PRO A 9 0.48 -15.41 -1.98
C PRO A 9 1.33 -15.88 -3.17
N LYS A 10 1.77 -17.14 -3.15
CA LYS A 10 2.63 -17.80 -4.16
C LYS A 10 4.09 -17.33 -4.21
N LEU A 11 4.47 -16.24 -3.54
CA LEU A 11 5.82 -15.68 -3.65
C LEU A 11 6.88 -16.65 -3.09
N ASP A 12 6.64 -17.26 -1.94
CA ASP A 12 7.57 -18.25 -1.35
C ASP A 12 7.85 -19.42 -2.32
N HIS A 13 6.81 -19.91 -2.99
CA HIS A 13 6.97 -20.98 -3.96
C HIS A 13 7.83 -20.55 -5.16
N LEU A 14 7.59 -19.33 -5.67
CA LEU A 14 8.35 -18.79 -6.81
C LEU A 14 9.83 -18.59 -6.45
N ILE A 15 10.11 -18.00 -5.28
CA ILE A 15 11.48 -17.77 -4.82
C ILE A 15 12.19 -19.10 -4.59
N ARG A 16 11.57 -20.05 -3.89
CA ARG A 16 12.16 -21.36 -3.63
C ARG A 16 12.52 -22.07 -4.93
N ARG A 17 11.58 -22.15 -5.87
CA ARG A 17 11.83 -22.73 -7.19
C ARG A 17 12.95 -22.04 -7.95
N GLY A 18 13.00 -20.68 -7.90
CA GLY A 18 14.05 -19.92 -8.57
C GLY A 18 15.43 -20.11 -7.95
N VAL A 19 15.51 -20.31 -6.65
CA VAL A 19 16.76 -20.63 -5.97
C VAL A 19 17.20 -22.07 -6.25
N GLU A 20 16.27 -23.03 -6.20
CA GLU A 20 16.55 -24.46 -6.46
C GLU A 20 17.05 -24.71 -7.88
N ASN A 21 16.51 -24.02 -8.87
CA ASN A 21 16.93 -24.18 -10.27
C ASN A 21 18.05 -23.21 -10.69
N GLY A 22 18.58 -22.40 -9.75
CA GLY A 22 19.69 -21.49 -9.99
C GLY A 22 19.33 -20.22 -10.79
N SER A 23 18.04 -19.97 -11.07
CA SER A 23 17.62 -18.75 -11.78
C SER A 23 17.53 -17.51 -10.86
N ILE A 24 17.57 -17.71 -9.55
CA ILE A 24 17.64 -16.63 -8.55
C ILE A 24 18.88 -16.83 -7.69
N THR A 25 19.72 -15.80 -7.65
CA THR A 25 20.84 -15.68 -6.73
C THR A 25 20.74 -14.39 -5.93
N ALA A 26 21.33 -14.33 -4.75
CA ALA A 26 21.35 -13.14 -3.92
C ALA A 26 22.77 -12.84 -3.45
N THR A 27 23.17 -11.58 -3.52
CA THR A 27 24.46 -11.09 -3.00
C THR A 27 24.24 -9.73 -2.30
N MET A 28 25.08 -9.47 -1.30
CA MET A 28 25.18 -8.15 -0.65
C MET A 28 26.19 -7.25 -1.35
N LYS A 29 26.90 -7.76 -2.35
CA LYS A 29 27.95 -7.04 -3.07
C LYS A 29 27.42 -6.50 -4.38
N LEU A 30 27.10 -5.22 -4.40
CA LEU A 30 26.53 -4.53 -5.55
C LEU A 30 27.37 -4.73 -6.81
N HIS A 31 28.70 -4.60 -6.69
CA HIS A 31 29.60 -4.72 -7.84
C HIS A 31 29.55 -6.10 -8.50
N GLU A 32 29.41 -7.19 -7.72
CA GLU A 32 29.27 -8.54 -8.26
C GLU A 32 27.95 -8.70 -9.04
N ALA A 33 26.86 -8.15 -8.50
CA ALA A 33 25.57 -8.19 -9.16
C ALA A 33 25.58 -7.40 -10.47
N VAL A 34 26.07 -6.15 -10.47
CA VAL A 34 26.11 -5.30 -11.65
C VAL A 34 27.05 -5.84 -12.71
N ALA A 35 28.21 -6.39 -12.32
CA ALA A 35 29.17 -6.96 -13.25
C ALA A 35 28.63 -8.18 -14.02
N GLN A 36 27.63 -8.89 -13.49
CA GLN A 36 27.08 -10.13 -14.08
C GLN A 36 25.71 -9.92 -14.75
N THR A 37 25.20 -8.70 -14.81
CA THR A 37 23.86 -8.39 -15.34
C THR A 37 23.94 -7.31 -16.40
N ASP A 38 22.94 -7.20 -17.26
CA ASP A 38 22.82 -6.20 -18.33
C ASP A 38 21.80 -5.12 -17.99
N ILE A 39 20.97 -5.39 -16.97
CA ILE A 39 19.88 -4.50 -16.54
C ILE A 39 19.74 -4.55 -15.01
N ALA A 40 19.54 -3.40 -14.39
CA ALA A 40 19.25 -3.27 -12.98
C ALA A 40 17.82 -2.74 -12.75
N LEU A 41 17.03 -3.43 -11.96
CA LEU A 41 15.72 -2.96 -11.51
C LEU A 41 15.85 -2.39 -10.09
N VAL A 42 15.87 -1.07 -9.94
CA VAL A 42 15.96 -0.38 -8.65
C VAL A 42 14.58 -0.35 -8.00
N THR A 43 14.40 -1.11 -6.91
CA THR A 43 13.10 -1.30 -6.23
C THR A 43 13.12 -0.88 -4.77
N VAL A 44 14.10 -0.11 -4.35
CA VAL A 44 14.23 0.35 -2.96
C VAL A 44 13.10 1.30 -2.57
N GLY A 45 12.74 1.28 -1.28
CA GLY A 45 11.63 2.10 -0.77
C GLY A 45 11.93 3.60 -0.86
N THR A 46 10.87 4.38 -1.09
CA THR A 46 10.87 5.85 -1.06
C THR A 46 9.91 6.35 0.03
N PRO A 47 10.29 6.25 1.33
CA PRO A 47 9.40 6.59 2.42
C PRO A 47 9.10 8.09 2.46
N SER A 48 7.98 8.45 3.11
CA SER A 48 7.67 9.85 3.38
C SER A 48 8.69 10.45 4.36
N ALA A 49 9.24 11.60 4.02
CA ALA A 49 10.01 12.46 4.90
C ALA A 49 9.11 13.51 5.57
N ARG A 50 9.69 14.39 6.39
CA ARG A 50 8.96 15.50 7.01
C ARG A 50 8.22 16.34 5.95
N ALA A 51 7.06 16.85 6.30
CA ALA A 51 6.20 17.69 5.45
C ALA A 51 5.76 17.01 4.12
N GLY A 52 5.59 15.68 4.10
CA GLY A 52 5.09 14.94 2.95
C GLY A 52 6.05 14.79 1.78
N ARG A 53 7.32 15.20 1.93
CA ARG A 53 8.33 15.00 0.89
C ARG A 53 8.63 13.50 0.71
N VAL A 54 9.01 13.12 -0.49
CA VAL A 54 9.51 11.76 -0.78
C VAL A 54 11.00 11.71 -0.50
N ASN A 55 11.44 10.76 0.31
CA ASN A 55 12.87 10.53 0.56
C ASN A 55 13.45 9.61 -0.52
N THR A 56 14.29 10.16 -1.37
CA THR A 56 14.95 9.47 -2.49
C THR A 56 16.38 9.02 -2.17
N THR A 57 16.89 9.28 -0.96
CA THR A 57 18.28 8.99 -0.57
C THR A 57 18.70 7.54 -0.83
N ALA A 58 17.80 6.58 -0.59
CA ALA A 58 18.10 5.17 -0.85
C ALA A 58 18.25 4.88 -2.35
N VAL A 59 17.37 5.47 -3.18
CA VAL A 59 17.44 5.35 -4.64
C VAL A 59 18.72 6.00 -5.17
N GLU A 60 19.03 7.22 -4.73
CA GLU A 60 20.23 7.96 -5.13
C GLU A 60 21.52 7.20 -4.81
N ARG A 61 21.58 6.59 -3.61
CA ARG A 61 22.71 5.76 -3.20
C ARG A 61 22.89 4.53 -4.10
N VAL A 62 21.80 3.84 -4.42
CA VAL A 62 21.85 2.66 -5.28
C VAL A 62 22.24 3.04 -6.69
N VAL A 63 21.66 4.10 -7.25
CA VAL A 63 21.96 4.60 -8.60
C VAL A 63 23.43 5.02 -8.70
N ARG A 64 23.96 5.75 -7.71
CA ARG A 64 25.38 6.11 -7.62
C ARG A 64 26.27 4.88 -7.61
N GLY A 65 25.99 3.91 -6.72
CA GLY A 65 26.79 2.69 -6.62
C GLY A 65 26.76 1.85 -7.89
N ILE A 66 25.66 1.80 -8.63
CA ILE A 66 25.59 1.17 -9.96
C ILE A 66 26.51 1.93 -10.93
N GLY A 67 26.44 3.27 -10.98
CA GLY A 67 27.27 4.10 -11.83
C GLY A 67 28.78 3.88 -11.56
N GLU A 68 29.19 3.84 -10.29
CA GLU A 68 30.59 3.58 -9.88
C GLU A 68 31.12 2.23 -10.41
N VAL A 69 30.28 1.21 -10.45
CA VAL A 69 30.66 -0.11 -11.02
C VAL A 69 30.76 -0.04 -12.55
N LEU A 70 29.93 0.76 -13.18
CA LEU A 70 29.91 0.93 -14.65
C LEU A 70 31.02 1.89 -15.15
N ALA A 71 31.68 2.61 -14.27
CA ALA A 71 32.77 3.50 -14.63
C ALA A 71 33.88 2.73 -15.36
N GLY A 72 34.25 3.19 -16.55
CA GLY A 72 35.25 2.52 -17.38
C GLY A 72 34.78 1.28 -18.14
N SER A 73 33.52 0.90 -18.03
CA SER A 73 32.94 -0.21 -18.81
C SER A 73 32.34 0.30 -20.11
N ASP A 74 32.67 -0.34 -21.24
CA ASP A 74 32.05 -0.05 -22.55
C ASP A 74 30.81 -0.89 -22.83
N ARG A 75 30.43 -1.76 -21.87
CA ARG A 75 29.28 -2.64 -21.98
C ARG A 75 27.98 -1.81 -21.87
N PRO A 76 27.01 -2.01 -22.78
CA PRO A 76 25.68 -1.42 -22.62
C PRO A 76 25.02 -1.89 -21.33
N TYR A 77 24.41 -0.98 -20.59
CA TYR A 77 23.73 -1.29 -19.35
C TYR A 77 22.52 -0.40 -19.14
N THR A 78 21.39 -0.98 -18.73
CA THR A 78 20.15 -0.22 -18.50
C THR A 78 19.79 -0.21 -17.01
N VAL A 79 19.70 0.99 -16.44
CA VAL A 79 19.25 1.25 -15.08
C VAL A 79 17.77 1.62 -15.11
N VAL A 80 16.94 0.79 -14.52
CA VAL A 80 15.48 0.95 -14.50
C VAL A 80 15.02 1.27 -13.09
N VAL A 81 14.47 2.46 -12.88
CA VAL A 81 13.92 2.80 -11.58
C VAL A 81 12.45 2.38 -11.52
N ARG A 82 12.16 1.41 -10.66
CA ARG A 82 10.79 0.96 -10.36
C ARG A 82 10.23 1.56 -9.09
N SER A 83 11.09 2.12 -8.24
CA SER A 83 10.68 2.89 -7.06
C SER A 83 9.77 4.04 -7.47
N THR A 84 8.77 4.35 -6.64
CA THR A 84 7.84 5.45 -6.93
C THR A 84 8.57 6.78 -6.79
N LEU A 85 8.70 7.50 -7.90
CA LEU A 85 9.35 8.81 -8.00
C LEU A 85 8.36 9.88 -8.43
N LEU A 86 8.52 11.09 -7.91
CA LEU A 86 7.82 12.26 -8.45
C LEU A 86 8.38 12.63 -9.83
N PRO A 87 7.54 13.22 -10.69
CA PRO A 87 8.02 13.78 -11.96
C PRO A 87 9.21 14.72 -11.76
N GLY A 88 10.22 14.61 -12.60
CA GLY A 88 11.45 15.41 -12.53
C GLY A 88 12.56 14.79 -11.68
N VAL A 89 12.27 13.91 -10.73
CA VAL A 89 13.30 13.30 -9.86
C VAL A 89 14.29 12.46 -10.66
N LEU A 90 13.81 11.73 -11.67
CA LEU A 90 14.69 10.91 -12.49
C LEU A 90 15.70 11.79 -13.24
N GLU A 91 15.21 12.83 -13.92
CA GLU A 91 15.99 13.70 -14.80
C GLU A 91 16.86 14.70 -14.03
N GLU A 92 16.29 15.30 -12.97
CA GLU A 92 16.94 16.42 -12.27
C GLU A 92 17.87 15.97 -11.15
N ARG A 93 17.69 14.73 -10.65
CA ARG A 93 18.47 14.20 -9.52
C ARG A 93 19.21 12.92 -9.86
N LEU A 94 18.52 11.89 -10.39
CA LEU A 94 19.12 10.57 -10.58
C LEU A 94 20.01 10.53 -11.82
N ALA A 95 19.63 11.17 -12.93
CA ALA A 95 20.42 11.22 -14.14
C ALA A 95 21.79 11.90 -13.92
N PRO A 96 21.89 13.09 -13.28
CA PRO A 96 23.19 13.68 -12.96
C PRO A 96 24.05 12.83 -12.02
N ILE A 97 23.42 12.15 -11.02
CA ILE A 97 24.14 11.26 -10.11
C ILE A 97 24.71 10.05 -10.85
N LEU A 98 23.92 9.45 -11.75
CA LEU A 98 24.35 8.30 -12.53
C LEU A 98 25.44 8.69 -13.53
N ASP A 99 25.26 9.81 -14.20
CA ASP A 99 26.20 10.31 -15.23
C ASP A 99 27.57 10.62 -14.63
N ASP A 100 27.61 11.36 -13.53
CA ASP A 100 28.82 11.63 -12.77
C ASP A 100 29.50 10.32 -12.32
N ALA A 101 28.73 9.41 -11.72
CA ALA A 101 29.26 8.17 -11.18
C ALA A 101 29.78 7.20 -12.25
N CYS A 102 29.17 7.17 -13.45
CA CYS A 102 29.62 6.30 -14.54
C CYS A 102 30.66 6.93 -15.48
N GLY A 103 31.16 8.11 -15.15
CA GLY A 103 32.18 8.81 -15.93
C GLY A 103 31.64 9.43 -17.24
N TYR A 104 30.45 10.06 -17.13
CA TYR A 104 29.80 10.79 -18.25
C TYR A 104 29.44 9.89 -19.44
N ARG A 105 28.90 8.71 -19.15
CA ARG A 105 28.48 7.70 -20.15
C ARG A 105 26.99 7.58 -20.33
N LEU A 106 26.19 8.39 -19.62
CA LEU A 106 24.74 8.38 -19.73
C LEU A 106 24.31 8.77 -21.16
N GLY A 107 23.43 7.99 -21.74
CA GLY A 107 22.99 8.16 -23.14
C GLY A 107 23.89 7.49 -24.18
N ALA A 108 25.12 7.11 -23.83
CA ALA A 108 26.00 6.31 -24.68
C ALA A 108 25.85 4.80 -24.39
N ASN A 109 26.58 4.31 -23.37
CA ASN A 109 26.55 2.91 -22.97
C ASN A 109 25.66 2.67 -21.75
N VAL A 110 25.45 3.68 -20.89
CA VAL A 110 24.56 3.60 -19.73
C VAL A 110 23.24 4.30 -20.05
N ARG A 111 22.14 3.63 -19.81
CA ARG A 111 20.78 4.12 -20.05
C ARG A 111 20.01 4.18 -18.75
N LEU A 112 19.17 5.20 -18.60
CA LEU A 112 18.32 5.39 -17.44
C LEU A 112 16.87 5.53 -17.90
N CYS A 113 15.98 4.80 -17.24
CA CYS A 113 14.54 4.87 -17.50
C CYS A 113 13.75 4.54 -16.23
N ASN A 114 12.43 4.73 -16.25
CA ASN A 114 11.56 4.27 -15.18
C ASN A 114 10.50 3.32 -15.72
N ASN A 115 10.15 2.35 -14.86
CA ASN A 115 9.07 1.39 -15.11
C ASN A 115 8.23 1.26 -13.84
N PRO A 116 7.25 2.16 -13.63
CA PRO A 116 6.43 2.16 -12.43
C PRO A 116 5.69 0.84 -12.23
N ALA A 117 5.65 0.33 -11.00
CA ALA A 117 4.94 -0.88 -10.66
C ALA A 117 3.50 -0.57 -10.21
N PHE A 118 2.53 -1.35 -10.72
CA PHE A 118 1.10 -1.26 -10.36
C PHE A 118 0.66 -2.51 -9.59
N LEU A 119 1.54 -3.02 -8.74
CA LEU A 119 1.32 -4.22 -7.93
C LEU A 119 0.66 -3.85 -6.59
N ARG A 120 -0.32 -4.65 -6.18
CA ARG A 120 -1.00 -4.51 -4.90
C ARG A 120 -0.58 -5.64 -3.97
N LYS A 121 -0.39 -5.34 -2.68
CA LYS A 121 -0.13 -6.37 -1.67
C LYS A 121 -1.26 -7.40 -1.64
N ALA A 122 -0.90 -8.64 -1.35
CA ALA A 122 -1.74 -9.84 -1.37
C ALA A 122 -2.28 -10.24 -2.77
N THR A 123 -1.96 -9.49 -3.83
CA THR A 123 -2.27 -9.84 -5.22
C THR A 123 -1.12 -9.54 -6.18
N ALA A 124 0.09 -9.25 -5.66
CA ALA A 124 1.20 -8.75 -6.46
C ALA A 124 1.64 -9.72 -7.56
N VAL A 125 1.67 -11.03 -7.28
CA VAL A 125 1.98 -12.04 -8.29
C VAL A 125 0.93 -12.05 -9.41
N SER A 126 -0.35 -12.03 -9.04
CA SER A 126 -1.45 -12.00 -10.02
C SER A 126 -1.48 -10.69 -10.83
N ASP A 127 -1.18 -9.56 -10.17
CA ASP A 127 -1.12 -8.26 -10.83
C ASP A 127 0.09 -8.18 -11.79
N TYR A 128 1.18 -8.87 -11.49
CA TYR A 128 2.33 -8.99 -12.39
C TYR A 128 2.02 -9.86 -13.61
N ASP A 129 1.36 -11.00 -13.40
CA ASP A 129 1.03 -11.95 -14.49
C ASP A 129 -0.02 -11.39 -15.46
N ARG A 130 -0.89 -10.51 -14.98
CA ARG A 130 -2.01 -9.93 -15.75
C ARG A 130 -2.19 -8.43 -15.43
N PRO A 131 -1.20 -7.60 -15.75
CA PRO A 131 -1.32 -6.16 -15.57
C PRO A 131 -2.27 -5.55 -16.61
N PRO A 132 -2.96 -4.45 -16.32
CA PRO A 132 -3.78 -3.75 -17.29
C PRO A 132 -2.95 -3.15 -18.43
N PHE A 133 -1.74 -2.75 -18.14
CA PHE A 133 -0.74 -2.22 -19.06
C PHE A 133 0.67 -2.30 -18.44
N ILE A 134 1.68 -2.16 -19.28
CA ILE A 134 3.08 -2.01 -18.89
C ILE A 134 3.53 -0.65 -19.39
N ILE A 135 4.00 0.22 -18.47
CA ILE A 135 4.49 1.57 -18.80
C ILE A 135 6.00 1.61 -18.64
N VAL A 136 6.65 2.15 -19.67
CA VAL A 136 8.07 2.49 -19.62
C VAL A 136 8.24 3.96 -19.96
N GLY A 137 8.80 4.72 -19.02
CA GLY A 137 9.25 6.09 -19.25
C GLY A 137 10.71 6.09 -19.64
N ALA A 138 11.02 6.48 -20.86
CA ALA A 138 12.37 6.47 -21.37
C ALA A 138 12.58 7.58 -22.41
N ASP A 139 13.75 8.23 -22.38
CA ASP A 139 14.16 9.22 -23.37
C ASP A 139 14.90 8.57 -24.56
N HIS A 140 15.28 7.28 -24.41
CA HIS A 140 15.98 6.50 -25.43
C HIS A 140 15.19 5.22 -25.76
N GLU A 141 15.02 4.95 -27.04
CA GLU A 141 14.24 3.80 -27.52
C GLU A 141 14.83 2.46 -27.04
N GLU A 142 16.17 2.36 -27.03
CA GLU A 142 16.87 1.15 -26.58
C GLU A 142 16.58 0.83 -25.10
N ALA A 143 16.53 1.84 -24.23
CA ALA A 143 16.17 1.64 -22.83
C ALA A 143 14.75 1.08 -22.68
N ALA A 144 13.81 1.57 -23.49
CA ALA A 144 12.45 1.05 -23.49
C ALA A 144 12.40 -0.41 -24.01
N LYS A 145 13.16 -0.73 -25.06
CA LYS A 145 13.26 -2.11 -25.60
C LYS A 145 13.79 -3.10 -24.56
N ASP A 146 14.86 -2.73 -23.84
CA ASP A 146 15.45 -3.57 -22.79
C ASP A 146 14.43 -3.89 -21.69
N VAL A 147 13.67 -2.89 -21.25
CA VAL A 147 12.62 -3.09 -20.24
C VAL A 147 11.48 -3.94 -20.78
N LEU A 148 10.99 -3.67 -21.98
CA LEU A 148 9.87 -4.39 -22.60
C LEU A 148 10.21 -5.85 -22.86
N ALA A 149 11.46 -6.19 -23.11
CA ALA A 149 11.92 -7.57 -23.26
C ALA A 149 11.69 -8.40 -21.97
N LEU A 150 11.77 -7.78 -20.79
CA LEU A 150 11.45 -8.46 -19.52
C LEU A 150 9.98 -8.89 -19.41
N TYR A 151 9.11 -8.27 -20.20
CA TYR A 151 7.66 -8.53 -20.23
C TYR A 151 7.19 -9.25 -21.49
N GLU A 152 8.08 -9.87 -22.25
CA GLU A 152 7.75 -10.51 -23.53
C GLU A 152 6.63 -11.54 -23.39
N ARG A 153 6.61 -12.28 -22.29
CA ARG A 153 5.63 -13.34 -22.00
C ARG A 153 4.32 -12.83 -21.37
N ILE A 154 4.21 -11.54 -21.11
CA ILE A 154 3.02 -10.95 -20.48
C ILE A 154 2.15 -10.30 -21.54
N ALA A 155 0.91 -10.81 -21.67
CA ALA A 155 -0.08 -10.29 -22.59
C ALA A 155 -0.75 -9.03 -21.99
N ALA A 156 -0.15 -7.87 -22.22
CA ALA A 156 -0.68 -6.57 -21.79
C ALA A 156 -0.31 -5.48 -22.79
N GLU A 157 -1.08 -4.41 -22.81
CA GLU A 157 -0.74 -3.21 -23.56
C GLU A 157 0.61 -2.65 -23.08
N ARG A 158 1.48 -2.30 -24.02
CA ARG A 158 2.81 -1.75 -23.78
C ARG A 158 2.83 -0.28 -24.16
N ILE A 159 3.06 0.58 -23.18
CA ILE A 159 3.02 2.04 -23.34
C ILE A 159 4.44 2.57 -23.08
N VAL A 160 5.03 3.20 -24.10
CA VAL A 160 6.28 3.94 -23.96
C VAL A 160 5.94 5.43 -23.98
N THR A 161 6.48 6.16 -23.01
CA THR A 161 6.28 7.60 -22.87
C THR A 161 7.52 8.25 -22.28
N ASP A 162 7.52 9.56 -22.10
CA ASP A 162 8.56 10.24 -21.35
C ASP A 162 8.55 9.86 -19.86
N THR A 163 9.68 10.06 -19.22
CA THR A 163 9.92 9.66 -17.83
C THR A 163 9.02 10.39 -16.82
N ARG A 164 8.71 11.68 -17.07
CA ARG A 164 7.83 12.50 -16.22
C ARG A 164 6.39 12.03 -16.28
N THR A 165 5.90 11.75 -17.47
CA THR A 165 4.55 11.21 -17.69
C THR A 165 4.41 9.85 -17.02
N ALA A 166 5.36 8.92 -17.21
CA ALA A 166 5.34 7.61 -16.57
C ALA A 166 5.32 7.71 -15.03
N ALA A 167 6.12 8.61 -14.46
CA ALA A 167 6.13 8.87 -13.02
C ALA A 167 4.78 9.41 -12.53
N LEU A 168 4.19 10.39 -13.24
CA LEU A 168 2.92 11.00 -12.85
C LEU A 168 1.75 10.02 -12.93
N ILE A 169 1.72 9.14 -13.93
CA ILE A 169 0.67 8.11 -14.05
C ILE A 169 0.60 7.25 -12.79
N LYS A 170 1.73 6.89 -12.19
CA LYS A 170 1.77 6.12 -10.95
C LYS A 170 1.08 6.86 -9.79
N TYR A 171 1.41 8.13 -9.57
CA TYR A 171 0.79 8.96 -8.54
C TYR A 171 -0.70 9.18 -8.82
N THR A 172 -1.04 9.50 -10.07
CA THR A 172 -2.44 9.69 -10.49
C THR A 172 -3.28 8.44 -10.22
N SER A 173 -2.78 7.26 -10.59
CA SER A 173 -3.47 6.00 -10.34
C SER A 173 -3.73 5.77 -8.85
N ASN A 174 -2.72 5.97 -8.00
CA ASN A 174 -2.88 5.79 -6.56
C ASN A 174 -3.81 6.84 -5.94
N ALA A 175 -3.68 8.11 -6.33
CA ALA A 175 -4.57 9.19 -5.89
C ALA A 175 -6.02 8.92 -6.30
N PHE A 176 -6.24 8.45 -7.52
CA PHE A 176 -7.57 8.12 -8.01
C PHE A 176 -8.19 6.93 -7.23
N HIS A 177 -7.40 5.92 -6.88
CA HIS A 177 -7.86 4.86 -6.00
C HIS A 177 -8.34 5.42 -4.66
N ALA A 178 -7.56 6.30 -4.04
CA ALA A 178 -7.93 6.92 -2.78
C ALA A 178 -9.19 7.80 -2.89
N VAL A 179 -9.30 8.59 -3.95
CA VAL A 179 -10.51 9.39 -4.23
C VAL A 179 -11.74 8.50 -4.35
N LYS A 180 -11.63 7.36 -5.06
CA LYS A 180 -12.76 6.43 -5.21
C LYS A 180 -13.23 5.88 -3.86
N VAL A 181 -12.31 5.50 -2.99
CA VAL A 181 -12.66 4.99 -1.66
C VAL A 181 -13.32 6.08 -0.81
N ALA A 182 -12.71 7.27 -0.74
CA ALA A 182 -13.26 8.38 0.03
C ALA A 182 -14.65 8.79 -0.49
N PHE A 183 -14.82 8.87 -1.79
CA PHE A 183 -16.10 9.15 -2.42
C PHE A 183 -17.16 8.12 -2.03
N ALA A 184 -16.85 6.84 -2.13
CA ALA A 184 -17.79 5.78 -1.77
C ALA A 184 -18.20 5.85 -0.29
N ASN A 185 -17.24 6.15 0.59
CA ASN A 185 -17.49 6.31 2.02
C ASN A 185 -18.38 7.51 2.31
N GLU A 186 -18.15 8.65 1.68
CA GLU A 186 -18.99 9.84 1.83
C GLU A 186 -20.42 9.61 1.32
N ILE A 187 -20.56 8.92 0.19
CA ILE A 187 -21.88 8.53 -0.34
C ILE A 187 -22.57 7.56 0.61
N GLY A 188 -21.87 6.60 1.19
CA GLY A 188 -22.43 5.67 2.18
C GLY A 188 -23.00 6.41 3.38
N THR A 189 -22.25 7.37 3.93
CA THR A 189 -22.71 8.21 5.06
C THR A 189 -23.92 9.07 4.70
N LEU A 190 -23.89 9.68 3.52
CA LEU A 190 -25.02 10.49 3.03
C LEU A 190 -26.27 9.63 2.84
N ALA A 191 -26.13 8.46 2.21
CA ALA A 191 -27.21 7.51 1.99
C ALA A 191 -27.89 7.14 3.31
N GLN A 192 -27.09 6.86 4.36
CA GLN A 192 -27.62 6.61 5.70
C GLN A 192 -28.48 7.78 6.20
N SER A 193 -27.98 9.00 6.10
CA SER A 193 -28.71 10.18 6.57
C SER A 193 -30.04 10.39 5.84
N LEU A 194 -30.13 9.85 4.62
CA LEU A 194 -31.31 9.88 3.77
C LEU A 194 -32.21 8.64 3.90
N GLY A 195 -31.88 7.70 4.81
CA GLY A 195 -32.63 6.48 5.02
C GLY A 195 -32.53 5.47 3.87
N THR A 196 -31.42 5.50 3.10
CA THR A 196 -31.16 4.57 1.99
C THR A 196 -29.87 3.78 2.19
N ASP A 197 -29.73 2.67 1.46
CA ASP A 197 -28.57 1.77 1.55
C ASP A 197 -27.44 2.25 0.62
N GLY A 198 -26.35 2.72 1.22
CA GLY A 198 -25.16 3.19 0.49
C GLY A 198 -24.45 2.11 -0.32
N GLN A 199 -24.44 0.87 0.16
CA GLN A 199 -23.90 -0.27 -0.61
C GLN A 199 -24.71 -0.47 -1.90
N ARG A 200 -26.04 -0.45 -1.76
CA ARG A 200 -26.93 -0.59 -2.91
C ARG A 200 -26.79 0.55 -3.91
N VAL A 201 -26.63 1.78 -3.42
CA VAL A 201 -26.36 2.94 -4.28
C VAL A 201 -25.09 2.71 -5.08
N MET A 202 -23.99 2.37 -4.43
CA MET A 202 -22.70 2.19 -5.09
C MET A 202 -22.64 0.96 -5.99
N GLU A 203 -23.34 -0.13 -5.65
CA GLU A 203 -23.50 -1.27 -6.54
C GLU A 203 -24.16 -0.88 -7.87
N ILE A 204 -25.20 -0.05 -7.82
CA ILE A 204 -25.90 0.43 -9.02
C ILE A 204 -25.01 1.37 -9.82
N VAL A 205 -24.35 2.32 -9.15
CA VAL A 205 -23.39 3.24 -9.79
C VAL A 205 -22.28 2.46 -10.52
N CYS A 206 -21.80 1.38 -9.93
CA CYS A 206 -20.76 0.54 -10.53
C CYS A 206 -21.24 -0.34 -11.70
N ARG A 207 -22.54 -0.44 -11.95
CA ARG A 207 -23.06 -1.13 -13.15
C ARG A 207 -22.85 -0.33 -14.42
N ASP A 208 -22.72 0.96 -14.31
CA ASP A 208 -22.32 1.81 -15.43
C ASP A 208 -20.81 1.61 -15.69
N LYS A 209 -20.52 0.73 -16.65
CA LYS A 209 -19.17 0.45 -17.12
C LYS A 209 -18.69 1.42 -18.18
N GLN A 210 -19.54 2.34 -18.62
CA GLN A 210 -19.19 3.35 -19.63
C GLN A 210 -18.59 4.60 -18.99
N LEU A 211 -19.13 5.00 -17.82
CA LEU A 211 -18.72 6.23 -17.13
C LEU A 211 -18.01 5.94 -15.81
N ASN A 212 -18.45 4.93 -15.07
CA ASN A 212 -17.91 4.57 -13.76
C ASN A 212 -17.06 3.31 -13.88
N ILE A 213 -15.85 3.35 -13.73
CA ILE A 213 -14.76 2.50 -14.19
C ILE A 213 -14.80 1.05 -13.70
N SER A 214 -14.94 0.79 -12.40
CA SER A 214 -15.10 -0.54 -11.83
C SER A 214 -15.61 -0.43 -10.38
N LYS A 215 -16.16 -1.52 -9.83
CA LYS A 215 -16.61 -1.53 -8.43
C LYS A 215 -15.48 -1.69 -7.39
N ALA A 216 -14.26 -1.94 -7.83
CA ALA A 216 -13.10 -1.93 -6.95
C ALA A 216 -12.87 -0.50 -6.43
N TYR A 217 -12.72 -0.34 -5.13
CA TYR A 217 -12.61 0.94 -4.43
C TYR A 217 -13.85 1.87 -4.47
N LEU A 218 -14.97 1.42 -5.04
CA LEU A 218 -16.22 2.17 -5.07
C LEU A 218 -17.29 1.48 -4.22
N LYS A 219 -16.91 0.98 -3.07
CA LYS A 219 -17.82 0.48 -2.05
C LYS A 219 -17.63 1.30 -0.78
N PRO A 220 -18.71 1.70 -0.11
CA PRO A 220 -18.61 2.19 1.25
C PRO A 220 -17.89 1.16 2.12
N GLY A 221 -17.14 1.63 3.12
CA GLY A 221 -16.38 0.79 4.00
C GLY A 221 -15.65 1.62 5.03
N PHE A 222 -14.69 1.05 5.74
CA PHE A 222 -13.87 1.78 6.70
C PHE A 222 -12.85 2.71 6.00
N ALA A 223 -12.20 3.55 6.77
CA ALA A 223 -11.14 4.43 6.29
C ALA A 223 -10.07 3.66 5.51
N PHE A 224 -9.57 4.26 4.43
CA PHE A 224 -8.46 3.67 3.70
C PHE A 224 -7.12 3.93 4.40
N GLY A 225 -6.17 3.06 4.15
CA GLY A 225 -4.82 3.17 4.69
C GLY A 225 -3.78 2.46 3.84
N GLY A 226 -2.74 1.98 4.52
CA GLY A 226 -1.63 1.29 3.91
C GLY A 226 -0.52 2.21 3.43
N SER A 227 0.59 1.60 3.04
CA SER A 227 1.85 2.29 2.75
C SER A 227 1.86 3.14 1.46
N TYR A 228 0.79 3.15 0.68
CA TYR A 228 0.76 3.82 -0.64
C TYR A 228 -0.23 4.99 -0.71
N LEU A 229 -1.53 4.77 -0.47
CA LEU A 229 -2.55 5.79 -0.72
C LEU A 229 -2.32 7.06 0.12
N PRO A 230 -2.13 7.00 1.44
CA PRO A 230 -1.87 8.20 2.23
C PRO A 230 -0.55 8.88 1.86
N LYS A 231 0.50 8.09 1.61
CA LYS A 231 1.82 8.60 1.23
C LYS A 231 1.78 9.36 -0.10
N ASP A 232 1.20 8.75 -1.14
CA ASP A 232 1.18 9.32 -2.48
C ASP A 232 0.25 10.54 -2.56
N LEU A 233 -0.86 10.54 -1.80
CA LEU A 233 -1.70 11.73 -1.64
C LEU A 233 -0.95 12.88 -0.96
N ARG A 234 -0.20 12.60 0.12
CA ARG A 234 0.64 13.63 0.76
C ARG A 234 1.66 14.19 -0.21
N ALA A 235 2.30 13.32 -1.01
CA ALA A 235 3.32 13.73 -1.97
C ALA A 235 2.74 14.61 -3.10
N ILE A 236 1.62 14.23 -3.70
CA ILE A 236 1.01 15.02 -4.79
C ILE A 236 0.47 16.35 -4.28
N ASN A 237 -0.16 16.37 -3.09
CA ASN A 237 -0.61 17.59 -2.44
C ASN A 237 0.56 18.53 -2.15
N ARG A 238 1.70 17.99 -1.72
CA ARG A 238 2.90 18.80 -1.50
C ARG A 238 3.40 19.44 -2.79
N VAL A 239 3.43 18.68 -3.89
CA VAL A 239 3.78 19.22 -5.22
C VAL A 239 2.82 20.33 -5.64
N ALA A 240 1.52 20.15 -5.45
CA ALA A 240 0.53 21.17 -5.77
C ALA A 240 0.79 22.46 -4.97
N GLN A 241 1.05 22.36 -3.66
CA GLN A 241 1.40 23.49 -2.80
C GLN A 241 2.68 24.19 -3.24
N GLU A 242 3.76 23.45 -3.53
CA GLU A 242 5.04 24.01 -3.97
C GLU A 242 4.93 24.72 -5.32
N ARG A 243 3.93 24.38 -6.14
CA ARG A 243 3.66 24.98 -7.44
C ARG A 243 2.51 25.98 -7.42
N GLU A 244 1.98 26.30 -6.23
CA GLU A 244 0.84 27.22 -6.06
C GLU A 244 -0.41 26.79 -6.86
N ILE A 245 -0.57 25.46 -7.08
CA ILE A 245 -1.73 24.89 -7.78
C ILE A 245 -2.85 24.64 -6.77
N SER A 246 -4.03 25.24 -7.02
CA SER A 246 -5.22 24.94 -6.23
C SER A 246 -5.75 23.56 -6.58
N SER A 247 -5.76 22.63 -5.60
CA SER A 247 -6.25 21.25 -5.76
C SER A 247 -7.13 20.83 -4.56
N PRO A 248 -8.28 21.49 -4.36
CA PRO A 248 -9.09 21.30 -3.15
C PRO A 248 -9.61 19.87 -2.98
N LEU A 249 -9.97 19.15 -4.05
CA LEU A 249 -10.40 17.76 -3.97
C LEU A 249 -9.30 16.86 -3.44
N LEU A 250 -8.10 16.93 -4.01
CA LEU A 250 -6.97 16.12 -3.54
C LEU A 250 -6.56 16.49 -2.11
N ALA A 251 -6.63 17.79 -1.77
CA ALA A 251 -6.32 18.26 -0.43
C ALA A 251 -7.35 17.79 0.60
N SER A 252 -8.61 17.59 0.20
CA SER A 252 -9.70 17.16 1.08
C SER A 252 -9.75 15.64 1.31
N VAL A 253 -9.07 14.83 0.49
CA VAL A 253 -9.20 13.36 0.57
C VAL A 253 -8.70 12.79 1.90
N LEU A 254 -7.55 13.23 2.40
CA LEU A 254 -7.04 12.78 3.71
C LEU A 254 -7.89 13.29 4.88
N PRO A 255 -8.27 14.58 4.94
CA PRO A 255 -9.24 15.04 5.93
C PRO A 255 -10.59 14.30 5.88
N SER A 256 -11.11 13.98 4.70
CA SER A 256 -12.31 13.17 4.53
C SER A 256 -12.13 11.76 5.10
N ASN A 257 -10.98 11.14 4.86
CA ASN A 257 -10.65 9.82 5.40
C ASN A 257 -10.52 9.83 6.94
N GLU A 258 -9.91 10.87 7.51
CA GLU A 258 -9.80 11.04 8.97
C GLU A 258 -11.18 11.23 9.61
N ALA A 259 -12.04 12.08 9.03
CA ALA A 259 -13.42 12.23 9.49
C ALA A 259 -14.20 10.91 9.46
N HIS A 260 -13.88 10.01 8.53
CA HIS A 260 -14.47 8.69 8.46
C HIS A 260 -13.96 7.75 9.58
N LEU A 261 -12.69 7.86 9.94
CA LEU A 261 -12.11 7.19 11.11
C LEU A 261 -12.77 7.68 12.42
N GLU A 262 -12.96 9.00 12.56
CA GLU A 262 -13.62 9.59 13.72
C GLU A 262 -15.07 9.09 13.89
N ARG A 263 -15.80 8.84 12.80
CA ARG A 263 -17.14 8.21 12.88
C ARG A 263 -17.09 6.81 13.49
N ALA A 264 -16.08 6.01 13.15
CA ALA A 264 -15.92 4.70 13.76
C ALA A 264 -15.63 4.81 15.28
N VAL A 265 -14.84 5.78 15.68
CA VAL A 265 -14.59 6.07 17.09
C VAL A 265 -15.91 6.45 17.81
N ALA A 266 -16.71 7.33 17.20
CA ALA A 266 -18.01 7.74 17.76
C ALA A 266 -18.96 6.54 17.89
N LEU A 267 -19.01 5.63 16.90
CA LEU A 267 -19.80 4.40 17.00
C LEU A 267 -19.39 3.53 18.20
N VAL A 268 -18.11 3.45 18.51
CA VAL A 268 -17.59 2.74 19.69
C VAL A 268 -18.02 3.43 20.97
N GLU A 269 -17.93 4.75 21.03
CA GLU A 269 -18.34 5.56 22.19
C GLU A 269 -19.82 5.41 22.51
N ASP A 270 -20.67 5.40 21.47
CA ASP A 270 -22.12 5.27 21.59
C ASP A 270 -22.54 3.92 22.22
N GLN A 271 -21.70 2.86 22.12
CA GLN A 271 -21.99 1.57 22.76
C GLN A 271 -21.81 1.58 24.28
N GLY A 272 -21.12 2.55 24.86
CA GLY A 272 -20.88 2.67 26.29
C GLY A 272 -20.02 1.57 26.93
N CYS A 273 -19.46 0.65 26.12
CA CYS A 273 -18.59 -0.43 26.57
C CYS A 273 -17.17 0.07 26.84
N ARG A 274 -16.47 -0.59 27.79
CA ARG A 274 -15.08 -0.24 28.13
C ARG A 274 -14.07 -1.29 27.70
N GLU A 275 -14.48 -2.54 27.64
CA GLU A 275 -13.64 -3.69 27.29
C GLU A 275 -13.89 -4.01 25.82
N ILE A 276 -12.90 -3.68 24.98
CA ILE A 276 -13.02 -3.74 23.53
C ILE A 276 -12.15 -4.85 22.98
N GLY A 277 -12.75 -5.73 22.18
CA GLY A 277 -12.06 -6.70 21.34
C GLY A 277 -11.93 -6.17 19.91
N LEU A 278 -10.71 -6.08 19.40
CA LEU A 278 -10.45 -5.63 18.04
C LEU A 278 -9.89 -6.81 17.21
N VAL A 279 -10.50 -7.07 16.07
CA VAL A 279 -10.16 -8.18 15.17
C VAL A 279 -9.56 -7.65 13.89
N GLY A 280 -8.29 -8.00 13.66
CA GLY A 280 -7.53 -7.50 12.51
C GLY A 280 -6.94 -6.12 12.76
N LEU A 281 -5.63 -6.01 12.57
CA LEU A 281 -4.87 -4.77 12.78
C LEU A 281 -4.23 -4.28 11.50
N SER A 282 -3.90 -5.19 10.58
CA SER A 282 -3.27 -4.85 9.31
C SER A 282 -4.21 -4.05 8.42
N PHE A 283 -3.63 -3.19 7.57
CA PHE A 283 -4.43 -2.37 6.65
C PHE A 283 -5.18 -3.20 5.60
N LYS A 284 -4.78 -4.45 5.41
CA LYS A 284 -5.41 -5.38 4.47
C LYS A 284 -5.38 -6.80 5.03
N PRO A 285 -6.51 -7.50 5.03
CA PRO A 285 -6.59 -8.89 5.49
C PRO A 285 -5.55 -9.79 4.81
N GLY A 286 -4.95 -10.71 5.57
CA GLY A 286 -3.93 -11.64 5.06
C GLY A 286 -2.53 -11.04 4.91
N THR A 287 -2.28 -9.85 5.44
CA THR A 287 -0.94 -9.22 5.50
C THR A 287 -0.57 -8.86 6.93
N ASP A 288 0.71 -8.60 7.17
CA ASP A 288 1.26 -8.14 8.45
C ASP A 288 1.62 -6.65 8.46
N ASP A 289 1.24 -5.90 7.41
CA ASP A 289 1.61 -4.50 7.26
C ASP A 289 0.68 -3.58 8.05
N LEU A 290 1.23 -2.93 9.07
CA LEU A 290 0.54 -2.03 9.97
C LEU A 290 0.68 -0.54 9.61
N ARG A 291 1.52 -0.23 8.63
CA ARG A 291 1.84 1.15 8.27
C ARG A 291 0.63 1.89 7.71
N ASP A 292 0.33 3.05 8.31
CA ASP A 292 -0.88 3.82 8.00
C ASP A 292 -2.16 2.95 8.00
N SER A 293 -2.20 1.86 8.81
CA SER A 293 -3.42 1.06 8.94
C SER A 293 -4.48 1.85 9.71
N PRO A 294 -5.70 1.99 9.17
CA PRO A 294 -6.79 2.65 9.90
C PRO A 294 -7.22 1.85 11.14
N MET A 295 -7.07 0.52 11.14
CA MET A 295 -7.31 -0.32 12.31
C MET A 295 -6.25 -0.09 13.40
N ALA A 296 -4.97 0.05 13.03
CA ALA A 296 -3.91 0.42 13.95
C ALA A 296 -4.13 1.82 14.53
N ARG A 297 -4.57 2.77 13.69
CA ARG A 297 -4.92 4.12 14.12
C ARG A 297 -6.13 4.15 15.06
N LEU A 298 -7.16 3.37 14.76
CA LEU A 298 -8.30 3.19 15.66
C LEU A 298 -7.88 2.60 17.01
N ALA A 299 -7.02 1.57 17.01
CA ALA A 299 -6.48 0.99 18.23
C ALA A 299 -5.70 2.01 19.06
N GLU A 300 -4.85 2.83 18.44
CA GLU A 300 -4.12 3.93 19.08
C GLU A 300 -5.07 4.93 19.76
N ILE A 301 -6.11 5.37 19.05
CA ILE A 301 -7.09 6.32 19.56
C ILE A 301 -7.85 5.74 20.75
N LEU A 302 -8.38 4.52 20.63
CA LEU A 302 -9.13 3.86 21.68
C LEU A 302 -8.27 3.61 22.93
N HIS A 303 -7.04 3.13 22.72
CA HIS A 303 -6.09 2.95 23.83
C HIS A 303 -5.77 4.29 24.51
N GLY A 304 -5.49 5.35 23.75
CA GLY A 304 -5.23 6.69 24.25
C GLY A 304 -6.42 7.31 25.01
N ARG A 305 -7.66 6.91 24.70
CA ARG A 305 -8.88 7.30 25.41
C ARG A 305 -9.17 6.44 26.65
N GLY A 306 -8.29 5.48 26.97
CA GLY A 306 -8.38 4.65 28.18
C GLY A 306 -9.34 3.47 28.07
N TYR A 307 -9.66 3.02 26.85
CA TYR A 307 -10.37 1.76 26.66
C TYR A 307 -9.47 0.56 27.01
N GLN A 308 -10.04 -0.48 27.60
CA GLN A 308 -9.36 -1.74 27.86
C GLN A 308 -9.39 -2.56 26.56
N LEU A 309 -8.34 -2.40 25.76
CA LEU A 309 -8.28 -2.99 24.43
C LEU A 309 -7.56 -4.34 24.44
N ARG A 310 -8.10 -5.31 23.72
CA ARG A 310 -7.42 -6.53 23.30
C ARG A 310 -7.55 -6.68 21.80
N ILE A 311 -6.50 -7.19 21.17
CA ILE A 311 -6.39 -7.26 19.71
C ILE A 311 -6.04 -8.70 19.31
N PHE A 312 -6.78 -9.24 18.37
CA PHE A 312 -6.46 -10.52 17.73
C PHE A 312 -6.29 -10.32 16.22
N ASP A 313 -5.14 -10.68 15.70
CA ASP A 313 -4.87 -10.72 14.26
C ASP A 313 -4.01 -11.97 13.96
N PRO A 314 -4.54 -12.95 13.21
CA PRO A 314 -3.80 -14.19 12.94
C PRO A 314 -2.57 -14.00 12.06
N CYS A 315 -2.49 -12.87 11.33
CA CYS A 315 -1.38 -12.57 10.41
C CYS A 315 -0.30 -11.69 11.05
N VAL A 316 -0.59 -11.02 12.18
CA VAL A 316 0.33 -10.10 12.85
C VAL A 316 0.97 -10.77 14.05
N ARG A 317 2.27 -11.00 13.96
CA ARG A 317 3.10 -11.45 15.10
C ARG A 317 4.10 -10.35 15.41
N VAL A 318 3.99 -9.73 16.57
CA VAL A 318 4.86 -8.61 16.96
C VAL A 318 6.33 -8.97 16.88
N SER A 319 6.70 -10.19 17.30
CA SER A 319 8.06 -10.71 17.22
C SER A 319 8.58 -10.94 15.78
N GLY A 320 7.70 -10.97 14.79
CA GLY A 320 8.03 -11.15 13.38
C GLY A 320 8.10 -9.85 12.59
N LEU A 321 7.71 -8.73 13.19
CA LEU A 321 7.73 -7.43 12.51
C LEU A 321 9.18 -6.95 12.33
N VAL A 322 9.48 -6.42 11.13
CA VAL A 322 10.84 -5.98 10.78
C VAL A 322 10.80 -4.64 10.02
N GLY A 323 11.93 -3.94 10.01
CA GLY A 323 12.14 -2.74 9.20
C GLY A 323 11.14 -1.63 9.49
N SER A 324 10.59 -1.02 8.45
CA SER A 324 9.67 0.11 8.57
C SER A 324 8.33 -0.23 9.24
N ASN A 325 7.91 -1.50 9.21
CA ASN A 325 6.70 -1.96 9.89
C ASN A 325 6.91 -1.98 11.42
N LEU A 326 8.05 -2.51 11.87
CA LEU A 326 8.44 -2.45 13.29
C LEU A 326 8.59 -1.01 13.77
N SER A 327 9.31 -0.16 13.00
CA SER A 327 9.47 1.26 13.35
C SER A 327 8.14 2.01 13.47
N TYR A 328 7.15 1.65 12.65
CA TYR A 328 5.81 2.21 12.74
C TYR A 328 5.13 1.83 14.07
N VAL A 329 5.22 0.55 14.44
CA VAL A 329 4.65 0.06 15.72
C VAL A 329 5.33 0.73 16.93
N ASP A 330 6.65 0.84 16.93
CA ASP A 330 7.39 1.48 18.02
C ASP A 330 7.00 2.94 18.21
N GLN A 331 6.63 3.64 17.13
CA GLN A 331 6.23 5.06 17.16
C GLN A 331 4.77 5.28 17.52
N HIS A 332 3.86 4.42 17.04
CA HIS A 332 2.41 4.64 17.13
C HIS A 332 1.72 3.71 18.12
N LEU A 333 2.21 2.49 18.29
CA LEU A 333 1.64 1.47 19.16
C LEU A 333 2.72 0.77 19.99
N PRO A 334 3.52 1.49 20.80
CA PRO A 334 4.61 0.89 21.58
C PRO A 334 4.14 -0.20 22.56
N HIS A 335 2.85 -0.19 22.91
CA HIS A 335 2.23 -1.16 23.80
C HIS A 335 1.56 -2.33 23.06
N LEU A 336 1.74 -2.45 21.73
CA LEU A 336 1.04 -3.44 20.91
C LEU A 336 1.19 -4.86 21.45
N SER A 337 2.39 -5.25 21.87
CA SER A 337 2.64 -6.59 22.41
C SER A 337 1.83 -6.91 23.67
N ALA A 338 1.49 -5.90 24.48
CA ALA A 338 0.65 -6.05 25.67
C ALA A 338 -0.85 -6.07 25.34
N LEU A 339 -1.24 -5.54 24.19
CA LEU A 339 -2.63 -5.50 23.72
C LEU A 339 -3.01 -6.75 22.91
N MET A 340 -2.03 -7.39 22.26
CA MET A 340 -2.26 -8.60 21.45
C MET A 340 -2.63 -9.80 22.32
N VAL A 341 -3.59 -10.58 21.86
CA VAL A 341 -3.90 -11.90 22.38
C VAL A 341 -3.60 -12.98 21.34
N ASP A 342 -3.25 -14.16 21.79
CA ASP A 342 -2.80 -15.27 20.96
C ASP A 342 -3.93 -16.17 20.43
N SER A 343 -5.16 -15.96 20.93
CA SER A 343 -6.31 -16.73 20.46
C SER A 343 -7.60 -15.91 20.43
N ALA A 344 -8.51 -16.38 19.59
CA ALA A 344 -9.86 -15.83 19.43
C ALA A 344 -10.67 -15.92 20.72
N GLU A 345 -10.54 -17.04 21.43
CA GLU A 345 -11.27 -17.30 22.69
C GLU A 345 -10.92 -16.24 23.75
N LYS A 346 -9.62 -15.94 23.91
CA LYS A 346 -9.16 -14.91 24.87
C LYS A 346 -9.68 -13.52 24.51
N LEU A 347 -9.84 -13.23 23.21
CA LEU A 347 -10.45 -11.99 22.77
C LEU A 347 -11.93 -11.93 23.17
N LEU A 348 -12.69 -13.00 22.88
CA LEU A 348 -14.12 -13.08 23.17
C LEU A 348 -14.42 -13.05 24.67
N GLU A 349 -13.58 -13.69 25.48
CA GLU A 349 -13.70 -13.68 26.96
C GLU A 349 -13.49 -12.26 27.55
N HIS A 350 -12.65 -11.44 26.91
CA HIS A 350 -12.38 -10.09 27.36
C HIS A 350 -13.45 -9.07 26.91
N ALA A 351 -13.97 -9.24 25.70
CA ALA A 351 -14.70 -8.20 25.01
C ALA A 351 -16.15 -8.01 25.51
N GLN A 352 -16.54 -6.77 25.77
CA GLN A 352 -17.94 -6.33 25.88
C GLN A 352 -18.46 -5.87 24.52
N LEU A 353 -17.58 -5.39 23.65
CA LEU A 353 -17.85 -4.97 22.28
C LEU A 353 -16.76 -5.53 21.36
N LEU A 354 -17.15 -6.11 20.23
CA LEU A 354 -16.22 -6.50 19.18
C LEU A 354 -16.21 -5.51 18.02
N ILE A 355 -15.00 -5.25 17.51
CA ILE A 355 -14.77 -4.46 16.30
C ILE A 355 -14.10 -5.37 15.27
N LEU A 356 -14.74 -5.58 14.12
CA LEU A 356 -14.23 -6.45 13.06
C LEU A 356 -13.57 -5.60 11.95
N GLY A 357 -12.26 -5.76 11.78
CA GLY A 357 -11.49 -5.17 10.69
C GLY A 357 -10.92 -6.21 9.70
N SER A 358 -11.09 -7.51 10.00
CA SER A 358 -10.65 -8.60 9.12
C SER A 358 -11.62 -9.78 9.15
N ASP A 359 -11.46 -10.70 8.19
CA ASP A 359 -12.29 -11.91 8.05
C ASP A 359 -11.82 -13.07 8.95
N ALA A 360 -11.14 -12.77 10.07
CA ALA A 360 -10.72 -13.80 11.03
C ALA A 360 -11.88 -14.46 11.76
N PHE A 361 -13.06 -13.82 11.74
CA PHE A 361 -14.31 -14.37 12.24
C PHE A 361 -15.40 -14.31 11.19
N ASP A 362 -16.17 -15.37 11.07
CA ASP A 362 -17.43 -15.34 10.33
C ASP A 362 -18.51 -14.64 11.17
N ARG A 363 -19.27 -13.75 10.54
CA ARG A 363 -20.34 -12.99 11.19
C ARG A 363 -21.46 -13.91 11.71
N SER A 364 -21.75 -14.98 11.00
CA SER A 364 -22.76 -15.97 11.39
C SER A 364 -22.37 -16.71 12.67
N ASP A 365 -21.10 -17.04 12.83
CA ASP A 365 -20.59 -17.74 14.00
C ASP A 365 -20.59 -16.83 15.23
N LEU A 366 -20.27 -15.54 15.06
CA LEU A 366 -20.30 -14.55 16.14
C LEU A 366 -21.71 -14.32 16.71
N GLN A 367 -22.76 -14.40 15.89
CA GLN A 367 -24.15 -14.28 16.38
C GLN A 367 -24.53 -15.35 17.39
N THR A 368 -23.86 -16.50 17.36
CA THR A 368 -24.10 -17.60 18.26
C THR A 368 -23.12 -17.68 19.45
N THR A 369 -21.92 -17.10 19.29
CA THR A 369 -20.82 -17.26 20.24
C THR A 369 -20.50 -16.01 21.05
N PHE A 370 -20.94 -14.82 20.59
CA PHE A 370 -20.68 -13.56 21.27
C PHE A 370 -21.99 -12.81 21.58
N PRO A 371 -22.29 -12.57 22.88
CA PRO A 371 -23.55 -11.95 23.29
C PRO A 371 -23.57 -10.41 23.20
N GLY A 372 -22.40 -9.78 23.03
CA GLY A 372 -22.25 -8.32 22.99
C GLY A 372 -22.48 -7.71 21.60
N PRO A 373 -22.55 -6.40 21.51
CA PRO A 373 -22.63 -5.71 20.23
C PRO A 373 -21.36 -5.92 19.39
N VAL A 374 -21.54 -5.93 18.07
CA VAL A 374 -20.46 -6.08 17.09
C VAL A 374 -20.47 -4.91 16.11
N ILE A 375 -19.36 -4.21 15.99
CA ILE A 375 -19.14 -3.20 14.95
C ILE A 375 -18.32 -3.83 13.82
N ASP A 376 -18.94 -4.03 12.67
CA ASP A 376 -18.28 -4.63 11.50
C ASP A 376 -17.77 -3.55 10.53
N LEU A 377 -16.50 -3.21 10.64
CA LEU A 377 -15.85 -2.20 9.81
C LEU A 377 -15.44 -2.71 8.41
N ARG A 378 -15.60 -4.00 8.12
CA ARG A 378 -15.30 -4.57 6.79
C ARG A 378 -16.30 -4.13 5.74
N HIS A 379 -17.45 -3.67 6.18
CA HIS A 379 -18.57 -3.23 5.36
C HIS A 379 -18.89 -1.75 5.63
N ASP A 380 -20.04 -1.29 5.21
CA ASP A 380 -20.50 0.06 5.47
C ASP A 380 -20.64 0.32 6.98
N LEU A 381 -20.13 1.44 7.47
CA LEU A 381 -20.26 1.88 8.87
C LEU A 381 -21.74 1.98 9.32
N VAL A 382 -22.67 2.11 8.39
CA VAL A 382 -24.11 2.14 8.62
C VAL A 382 -24.68 0.79 9.06
N ALA A 383 -24.22 -0.28 8.40
CA ALA A 383 -24.57 -1.65 8.71
C ALA A 383 -23.63 -2.26 9.77
N ALA A 384 -22.76 -1.43 10.37
CA ALA A 384 -21.69 -1.89 11.23
C ALA A 384 -22.21 -2.41 12.59
N ILE A 385 -23.33 -1.87 13.09
CA ILE A 385 -23.87 -2.28 14.39
C ILE A 385 -24.77 -3.50 14.19
N VAL A 386 -24.35 -4.61 14.77
CA VAL A 386 -25.18 -5.81 14.88
C VAL A 386 -25.59 -5.95 16.34
N GLU A 387 -26.89 -5.87 16.61
CA GLU A 387 -27.40 -6.16 17.94
C GLU A 387 -27.01 -7.59 18.35
N GLY A 388 -26.36 -7.73 19.50
CA GLY A 388 -26.07 -9.02 20.10
C GLY A 388 -27.38 -9.80 20.36
N VAL A 389 -27.27 -11.10 20.45
CA VAL A 389 -28.41 -11.95 20.80
C VAL A 389 -28.97 -11.45 22.13
N ALA A 390 -30.16 -10.84 22.10
CA ALA A 390 -30.87 -10.45 23.30
C ALA A 390 -31.02 -11.72 24.15
N SER A 391 -30.42 -11.76 25.32
CA SER A 391 -30.61 -12.78 26.30
C SER A 391 -32.12 -12.86 26.60
N ARG A 392 -32.78 -13.92 26.15
CA ARG A 392 -34.12 -14.28 26.56
C ARG A 392 -34.11 -14.85 27.96
#